data_eea0970d493700f5d983e0257a8b4ce6
#
_entry.id   eea0970d493700f5d983e0257a8b4ce6
#
_cell.length_a   1.000
_cell.length_b   1.000
_cell.length_c   1.000
_cell.angle_alpha   90.00
_cell.angle_beta   90.00
_cell.angle_gamma   90.00
#
_symmetry.space_group_name_H-M   'P 1'
#
loop_
_entity.id
_entity.type
_entity.pdbx_description
1 polymer ?
#
loop_
_entity_poly.entity_id
_entity_poly.type
_entity_poly.pdbx_seq_one_letter_code
_entity_poly.pdbx_strand_id
1 'polypeptide(L)'
;DRHHRWALNVIESQRKLRAPIVVPEVVAGEAFTKLRYDHRISGRHDARPALTVLGLLAADLELFEIRGMPSESHRRSVELLARYVDQTFSWVDAIVLLSADDDRRVDRLWTVDSSLGAYRFSHEVLVASPGH
;
A
#
# COMPACT_ATOMS: atom_id res chain seq x y z
N ASP A 1 6.01 15.21 11.14
CA ASP A 1 4.95 14.93 10.16
C ASP A 1 3.99 13.89 10.74
N ARG A 2 2.70 14.24 10.73
CA ARG A 2 1.66 13.36 11.31
C ARG A 2 1.50 12.05 10.54
N HIS A 3 1.70 12.05 9.22
CA HIS A 3 1.61 10.82 8.42
C HIS A 3 2.73 9.85 8.78
N HIS A 4 3.93 10.39 8.99
CA HIS A 4 5.07 9.59 9.45
C HIS A 4 4.80 8.97 10.82
N ARG A 5 4.31 9.77 11.77
CA ARG A 5 3.99 9.30 13.11
C ARG A 5 2.90 8.23 13.09
N TRP A 6 1.85 8.46 12.30
CA TRP A 6 0.78 7.49 12.14
C TRP A 6 1.30 6.16 11.58
N ALA A 7 2.13 6.22 10.54
CA ALA A 7 2.72 5.02 9.93
C ALA A 7 3.58 4.23 10.92
N LEU A 8 4.41 4.93 11.71
CA LEU A 8 5.21 4.27 12.74
C LEU A 8 4.33 3.59 13.79
N ASN A 9 3.23 4.21 14.19
CA ASN A 9 2.29 3.63 15.15
C ASN A 9 1.63 2.36 14.59
N VAL A 10 1.25 2.37 13.32
CA VAL A 10 0.70 1.19 12.64
C VAL A 10 1.71 0.05 12.67
N ILE A 11 2.94 0.32 12.24
CA ILE A 11 4.02 -0.68 12.20
C ILE A 11 4.26 -1.27 13.59
N GLU A 12 4.36 -0.43 14.61
CA GLU A 12 4.59 -0.87 15.97
C GLU A 12 3.44 -1.74 16.49
N SER A 13 2.20 -1.35 16.23
CA SER A 13 1.02 -2.11 16.64
C SER A 13 0.99 -3.49 15.98
N GLN A 14 1.28 -3.55 14.68
CA GLN A 14 1.29 -4.83 13.94
C GLN A 14 2.42 -5.72 14.41
N ARG A 15 3.56 -5.15 14.75
CA ARG A 15 4.70 -5.91 15.32
C ARG A 15 4.32 -6.53 16.67
N LYS A 16 3.65 -5.77 17.54
CA LYS A 16 3.17 -6.28 18.84
C LYS A 16 2.15 -7.40 18.68
N LEU A 17 1.26 -7.26 17.71
CA LEU A 17 0.23 -8.27 17.41
C LEU A 17 0.78 -9.47 16.67
N ARG A 18 2.02 -9.42 16.20
CA ARG A 18 2.63 -10.42 15.30
C ARG A 18 1.78 -10.68 14.06
N ALA A 19 1.14 -9.62 13.58
CA ALA A 19 0.31 -9.67 12.39
C ALA A 19 1.05 -9.03 11.24
N PRO A 20 1.36 -9.77 10.15
CA PRO A 20 2.12 -9.23 9.05
C PRO A 20 1.35 -8.16 8.29
N ILE A 21 2.09 -7.24 7.71
CA ILE A 21 1.56 -6.22 6.80
C ILE A 21 1.84 -6.68 5.38
N VAL A 22 0.77 -6.84 4.58
CA VAL A 22 0.92 -7.16 3.16
C VAL A 22 1.20 -5.88 2.40
N VAL A 23 2.26 -5.90 1.61
CA VAL A 23 2.65 -4.79 0.73
C VAL A 23 2.61 -5.31 -0.71
N PRO A 24 1.66 -4.86 -1.53
CA PRO A 24 1.69 -5.20 -2.96
C PRO A 24 2.99 -4.74 -3.60
N GLU A 25 3.57 -5.55 -4.48
CA GLU A 25 4.87 -5.23 -5.08
C GLU A 25 4.86 -3.93 -5.87
N VAL A 26 3.70 -3.57 -6.49
CA VAL A 26 3.56 -2.31 -7.21
C VAL A 26 3.69 -1.10 -6.27
N VAL A 27 3.24 -1.24 -5.03
CA VAL A 27 3.38 -0.18 -4.01
C VAL A 27 4.85 -0.03 -3.61
N ALA A 28 5.55 -1.14 -3.43
CA ALA A 28 7.00 -1.11 -3.17
C ALA A 28 7.75 -0.43 -4.32
N GLY A 29 7.37 -0.72 -5.56
CA GLY A 29 7.93 -0.09 -6.75
C GLY A 29 7.67 1.41 -6.81
N GLU A 30 6.44 1.86 -6.52
CA GLU A 30 6.13 3.29 -6.42
C GLU A 30 6.94 3.98 -5.33
N ALA A 31 7.05 3.36 -4.18
CA ALA A 31 7.83 3.90 -3.06
C ALA A 31 9.29 4.08 -3.45
N PHE A 32 9.87 3.08 -4.12
CA PHE A 32 11.23 3.18 -4.62
C PHE A 32 11.37 4.37 -5.58
N THR A 33 10.49 4.47 -6.58
CA THR A 33 10.55 5.52 -7.59
C THR A 33 10.44 6.90 -6.95
N LYS A 34 9.50 7.07 -6.03
CA LYS A 34 9.31 8.33 -5.34
C LYS A 34 10.54 8.72 -4.51
N LEU A 35 11.07 7.79 -3.73
CA LEU A 35 12.24 8.06 -2.88
C LEU A 35 13.49 8.32 -3.72
N ARG A 36 13.62 7.64 -4.86
CA ARG A 36 14.76 7.78 -5.75
C ARG A 36 14.78 9.11 -6.48
N TYR A 37 13.61 9.58 -6.96
CA TYR A 37 13.53 10.69 -7.90
C TYR A 37 12.91 11.97 -7.32
N ASP A 38 12.32 11.92 -6.13
CA ASP A 38 11.84 13.13 -5.48
C ASP A 38 13.05 13.88 -4.87
N HIS A 39 13.44 14.97 -5.51
CA HIS A 39 14.61 15.75 -5.08
C HIS A 39 14.47 16.36 -3.68
N ARG A 40 13.24 16.48 -3.16
CA ARG A 40 13.01 16.94 -1.78
C ARG A 40 13.41 15.88 -0.76
N ILE A 41 13.47 14.62 -1.18
CA ILE A 41 13.83 13.49 -0.32
C ILE A 41 15.29 13.10 -0.55
N SER A 42 15.67 12.86 -1.81
CA SER A 42 16.97 12.29 -2.17
C SER A 42 17.99 13.33 -2.64
N GLY A 43 17.60 14.59 -2.77
CA GLY A 43 18.47 15.67 -3.22
C GLY A 43 18.96 15.52 -4.65
N ARG A 44 19.92 14.64 -4.88
CA ARG A 44 20.57 14.43 -6.20
C ARG A 44 20.16 13.11 -6.86
N HIS A 45 18.95 12.65 -6.63
CA HIS A 45 18.48 11.34 -7.11
C HIS A 45 19.36 10.20 -6.58
N ASP A 46 19.80 10.32 -5.33
CA ASP A 46 20.56 9.26 -4.66
C ASP A 46 19.67 8.05 -4.41
N ALA A 47 20.11 6.88 -4.83
CA ALA A 47 19.37 5.64 -4.67
C ALA A 47 19.38 5.10 -3.23
N ARG A 48 20.32 5.55 -2.38
CA ARG A 48 20.50 4.94 -1.05
C ARG A 48 19.27 4.98 -0.15
N PRO A 49 18.52 6.12 -0.05
CA PRO A 49 17.30 6.12 0.77
C PRO A 49 16.26 5.09 0.28
N ALA A 50 16.08 5.00 -1.05
CA ALA A 50 15.16 4.04 -1.64
C ALA A 50 15.59 2.60 -1.39
N LEU A 51 16.87 2.29 -1.55
CA LEU A 51 17.42 0.97 -1.31
C LEU A 51 17.32 0.58 0.17
N THR A 52 17.48 1.53 1.08
CA THR A 52 17.31 1.28 2.51
C THR A 52 15.88 0.85 2.81
N VAL A 53 14.88 1.54 2.28
CA VAL A 53 13.47 1.20 2.49
C VAL A 53 13.15 -0.17 1.89
N LEU A 54 13.55 -0.42 0.64
CA LEU A 54 13.30 -1.72 0.02
C LEU A 54 14.01 -2.85 0.76
N GLY A 55 15.22 -2.59 1.24
CA GLY A 55 15.98 -3.56 2.03
C GLY A 55 15.28 -3.94 3.33
N LEU A 56 14.69 -2.97 4.01
CA LEU A 56 13.90 -3.21 5.22
C LEU A 56 12.66 -4.06 4.92
N LEU A 57 11.95 -3.76 3.84
CA LEU A 57 10.77 -4.53 3.45
C LEU A 57 11.14 -5.97 3.10
N ALA A 58 12.30 -6.19 2.50
CA ALA A 58 12.77 -7.51 2.12
C ALA A 58 13.36 -8.31 3.29
N ALA A 59 13.92 -7.63 4.29
CA ALA A 59 14.63 -8.28 5.40
C ALA A 59 13.72 -8.69 6.55
N ASP A 60 12.66 -7.92 6.83
CA ASP A 60 11.77 -8.19 7.97
C ASP A 60 10.56 -9.02 7.52
N LEU A 61 10.79 -10.30 7.24
CA LEU A 61 9.78 -11.23 6.73
C LEU A 61 8.72 -11.58 7.78
N GLU A 62 8.95 -11.30 9.06
CA GLU A 62 7.94 -11.51 10.10
C GLU A 62 6.91 -10.40 10.10
N LEU A 63 7.28 -9.20 9.67
CA LEU A 63 6.39 -8.04 9.65
C LEU A 63 5.82 -7.77 8.26
N PHE A 64 6.65 -7.90 7.20
CA PHE A 64 6.24 -7.53 5.85
C PHE A 64 6.15 -8.75 4.94
N GLU A 65 5.02 -8.85 4.24
CA GLU A 65 4.84 -9.79 3.14
C GLU A 65 4.71 -8.99 1.86
N ILE A 66 5.71 -9.09 0.98
CA ILE A 66 5.62 -8.48 -0.36
C ILE A 66 4.83 -9.43 -1.23
N ARG A 67 3.73 -8.94 -1.79
CA ARG A 67 2.82 -9.77 -2.57
C ARG A 67 2.80 -9.34 -4.02
N GLY A 68 2.93 -10.32 -4.92
CA GLY A 68 2.79 -10.11 -6.35
C GLY A 68 1.36 -9.71 -6.73
N MET A 69 1.20 -9.28 -7.97
CA MET A 69 -0.10 -8.86 -8.49
C MET A 69 -1.07 -10.06 -8.55
N PRO A 70 -2.37 -9.85 -8.24
CA PRO A 70 -3.36 -10.90 -8.40
C PRO A 70 -3.44 -11.40 -9.85
N SER A 71 -3.90 -12.65 -10.04
CA SER A 71 -4.12 -13.20 -11.37
C SER A 71 -5.09 -12.32 -12.16
N GLU A 72 -4.81 -12.15 -13.46
CA GLU A 72 -5.63 -11.33 -14.36
C GLU A 72 -5.80 -9.88 -13.89
N SER A 73 -4.82 -9.36 -13.14
CA SER A 73 -4.93 -8.04 -12.52
C SER A 73 -5.11 -6.92 -13.54
N HIS A 74 -4.53 -7.06 -14.73
CA HIS A 74 -4.73 -6.03 -15.76
C HIS A 74 -6.21 -5.90 -16.15
N ARG A 75 -6.85 -7.00 -16.54
CA ARG A 75 -8.27 -7.00 -16.91
C ARG A 75 -9.15 -6.55 -15.74
N ARG A 76 -8.91 -7.09 -14.56
CA ARG A 76 -9.68 -6.80 -13.37
C ARG A 76 -9.54 -5.35 -12.92
N SER A 77 -8.35 -4.77 -13.06
CA SER A 77 -8.12 -3.37 -12.71
C SER A 77 -8.85 -2.42 -13.66
N VAL A 78 -8.89 -2.74 -14.95
CA VAL A 78 -9.67 -1.96 -15.92
C VAL A 78 -11.16 -2.01 -15.58
N GLU A 79 -11.69 -3.18 -15.27
CA GLU A 79 -13.09 -3.35 -14.87
C GLU A 79 -13.40 -2.56 -13.58
N LEU A 80 -12.51 -2.61 -12.60
CA LEU A 80 -12.67 -1.87 -11.35
C LEU A 80 -12.70 -0.37 -11.61
N LEU A 81 -11.72 0.14 -12.35
CA LEU A 81 -11.62 1.57 -12.64
C LEU A 81 -12.82 2.06 -13.45
N ALA A 82 -13.34 1.26 -14.36
CA ALA A 82 -14.55 1.59 -15.12
C ALA A 82 -15.79 1.65 -14.23
N ARG A 83 -15.92 0.71 -13.29
CA ARG A 83 -17.03 0.67 -12.34
C ARG A 83 -17.01 1.86 -11.37
N TYR A 84 -15.82 2.30 -11.00
CA TYR A 84 -15.61 3.42 -10.09
C TYR A 84 -15.10 4.66 -10.81
N VAL A 85 -15.59 4.91 -12.01
CA VAL A 85 -15.13 5.99 -12.89
C VAL A 85 -15.32 7.38 -12.26
N ASP A 86 -16.27 7.53 -11.34
CA ASP A 86 -16.52 8.75 -10.59
C ASP A 86 -15.56 8.98 -9.43
N GLN A 87 -14.70 7.99 -9.14
CA GLN A 87 -13.67 8.10 -8.11
C GLN A 87 -12.32 8.47 -8.75
N THR A 88 -11.39 8.93 -7.90
CA THR A 88 -10.05 9.34 -8.34
C THR A 88 -9.02 8.23 -8.17
N PHE A 89 -9.43 6.97 -8.26
CA PHE A 89 -8.54 5.83 -8.10
C PHE A 89 -7.48 5.80 -9.20
N SER A 90 -6.23 5.61 -8.80
CA SER A 90 -5.14 5.31 -9.72
C SER A 90 -5.16 3.82 -10.08
N TRP A 91 -4.35 3.44 -11.08
CA TRP A 91 -4.18 2.03 -11.41
C TRP A 91 -3.58 1.24 -10.23
N VAL A 92 -2.61 1.84 -9.53
CA VAL A 92 -2.02 1.20 -8.34
C VAL A 92 -3.07 1.04 -7.24
N ASP A 93 -3.93 2.05 -7.04
CA ASP A 93 -5.06 1.92 -6.10
C ASP A 93 -5.92 0.72 -6.44
N ALA A 94 -6.24 0.52 -7.72
CA ALA A 94 -7.03 -0.63 -8.17
C ALA A 94 -6.34 -1.95 -7.82
N ILE A 95 -5.02 -2.05 -8.00
CA ILE A 95 -4.27 -3.26 -7.65
C ILE A 95 -4.27 -3.49 -6.14
N VAL A 96 -4.10 -2.43 -5.35
CA VAL A 96 -4.17 -2.52 -3.89
C VAL A 96 -5.54 -3.03 -3.43
N LEU A 97 -6.61 -2.47 -3.98
CA LEU A 97 -7.98 -2.85 -3.64
C LEU A 97 -8.25 -4.31 -4.01
N LEU A 98 -7.83 -4.74 -5.20
CA LEU A 98 -7.98 -6.14 -5.63
C LEU A 98 -7.18 -7.09 -4.73
N SER A 99 -5.96 -6.72 -4.37
CA SER A 99 -5.13 -7.54 -3.48
C SER A 99 -5.79 -7.75 -2.12
N ALA A 100 -6.36 -6.69 -1.56
CA ALA A 100 -7.07 -6.78 -0.28
C ALA A 100 -8.38 -7.59 -0.41
N ASP A 101 -9.10 -7.39 -1.51
CA ASP A 101 -10.38 -8.07 -1.73
C ASP A 101 -10.21 -9.56 -2.01
N ASP A 102 -9.12 -9.97 -2.63
CA ASP A 102 -8.83 -11.36 -2.94
C ASP A 102 -8.43 -12.17 -1.70
N ASP A 103 -8.04 -11.54 -0.62
CA ASP A 103 -7.59 -12.21 0.60
C ASP A 103 -8.55 -11.92 1.76
N ARG A 104 -9.41 -12.89 2.08
CA ARG A 104 -10.40 -12.74 3.15
C ARG A 104 -9.78 -12.58 4.54
N ARG A 105 -8.49 -12.88 4.71
CA ARG A 105 -7.77 -12.64 5.97
C ARG A 105 -7.41 -11.17 6.15
N VAL A 106 -7.42 -10.40 5.06
CA VAL A 106 -7.18 -8.94 5.14
C VAL A 106 -8.46 -8.28 5.65
N ASP A 107 -8.38 -7.70 6.84
CA ASP A 107 -9.49 -6.99 7.49
C ASP A 107 -9.25 -5.50 7.61
N ARG A 108 -8.07 -5.02 7.19
CA ARG A 108 -7.70 -3.61 7.32
C ARG A 108 -6.77 -3.18 6.19
N LEU A 109 -7.04 -2.00 5.65
CA LEU A 109 -6.21 -1.37 4.62
C LEU A 109 -5.75 -0.01 5.16
N TRP A 110 -4.43 0.16 5.30
CA TRP A 110 -3.88 1.45 5.72
C TRP A 110 -3.46 2.26 4.50
N THR A 111 -3.94 3.47 4.42
CA THR A 111 -3.67 4.37 3.32
C THR A 111 -3.70 5.82 3.79
N VAL A 112 -2.97 6.69 3.13
CA VAL A 112 -3.11 8.14 3.37
C VAL A 112 -4.28 8.73 2.59
N ASP A 113 -4.82 7.98 1.63
CA ASP A 113 -5.93 8.41 0.78
C ASP A 113 -7.23 7.75 1.24
N SER A 114 -8.03 8.49 2.01
CA SER A 114 -9.30 7.99 2.53
C SER A 114 -10.34 7.69 1.44
N SER A 115 -10.13 8.18 0.21
CA SER A 115 -11.07 7.94 -0.89
C SER A 115 -11.19 6.46 -1.25
N LEU A 116 -10.20 5.64 -0.89
CA LEU A 116 -10.27 4.19 -1.10
C LEU A 116 -11.41 3.53 -0.32
N GLY A 117 -11.92 4.21 0.71
CA GLY A 117 -13.09 3.75 1.46
C GLY A 117 -14.38 3.68 0.65
N ALA A 118 -14.42 4.30 -0.53
CA ALA A 118 -15.57 4.21 -1.44
C ALA A 118 -15.70 2.85 -2.12
N TYR A 119 -14.64 2.04 -2.13
CA TYR A 119 -14.67 0.72 -2.73
C TYR A 119 -15.50 -0.25 -1.86
N ARG A 120 -16.30 -1.09 -2.51
CA ARG A 120 -17.12 -2.10 -1.83
C ARG A 120 -16.40 -3.45 -1.89
N PHE A 121 -15.79 -3.82 -0.77
CA PHE A 121 -15.13 -5.12 -0.62
C PHE A 121 -16.16 -6.25 -0.55
N SER A 122 -15.75 -7.44 -0.98
CA SER A 122 -16.58 -8.66 -0.87
C SER A 122 -16.63 -9.22 0.55
N HIS A 123 -15.77 -8.72 1.45
CA HIS A 123 -15.77 -9.03 2.88
C HIS A 123 -15.48 -7.75 3.65
N GLU A 124 -15.57 -7.80 4.97
CA GLU A 124 -15.38 -6.62 5.81
C GLU A 124 -13.91 -6.21 5.85
N VAL A 125 -13.63 -5.00 5.34
CA VAL A 125 -12.30 -4.39 5.38
C VAL A 125 -12.46 -2.95 5.84
N LEU A 126 -11.75 -2.61 6.91
CA LEU A 126 -11.71 -1.23 7.39
C LEU A 126 -10.61 -0.46 6.65
N VAL A 127 -10.98 0.59 5.95
CA VAL A 127 -10.00 1.50 5.34
C VAL A 127 -9.61 2.54 6.38
N ALA A 128 -8.37 2.45 6.86
CA ALA A 128 -7.83 3.30 7.92
C ALA A 128 -6.86 4.32 7.32
N SER A 129 -7.09 5.58 7.64
CA SER A 129 -6.22 6.68 7.22
C SER A 129 -5.93 7.58 8.40
N PRO A 130 -4.84 8.38 8.34
CA PRO A 130 -4.58 9.35 9.40
C PRO A 130 -5.72 10.36 9.47
N GLY A 131 -6.12 10.73 10.67
CA GLY A 131 -7.16 11.72 10.87
C GLY A 131 -6.78 13.09 10.29
N HIS A 132 -7.77 13.90 9.97
CA HIS A 132 -7.58 15.26 9.45
C HIS A 132 -7.31 16.26 10.55
#